data_ec12b56bf269b6707ed9055e9a8382ca
#
_entry.id   ec12b56bf269b6707ed9055e9a8382ca
#
_cell.length_a   1.000
_cell.length_b   1.000
_cell.length_c   1.000
_cell.angle_alpha   90.00
_cell.angle_beta   90.00
_cell.angle_gamma   90.00
#
_symmetry.space_group_name_H-M   'P 1'
#
loop_
_entity.id
_entity.type
_entity.pdbx_description
1 polymer ?
#
loop_
_entity_poly.entity_id
_entity_poly.type
_entity_poly.pdbx_seq_one_letter_code
_entity_poly.pdbx_strand_id
1 'polypeptide(L)'
;TTCCVNTYMTICLIARINMRNQDNLFTYYKELGFCCIPIVPKTKRPAIPSWQKFQYAFPADEECEEWDKKLAMGLVGIALVCGENSGVIAIDLDSTDWFDLFPLGGCRKVGERGETRLYSYSGEKTSNIDPQDDRKGIEVRGNGNYIVIPPSIHPNGFPYQWIGGELSRDALSPLPEGLLDSIRIKFGRTIEEVVDTSAGLAICLTDAMAMLDAIDCAALEYKEWVEVGMGLHYEFGDEALPIFDSWSKKDAPRYNAGECKLKWESFSNSKKRSITMKTVISLATKAGFRMPSMVEEVTEDPKN
;
A
#
# COMPACT_ATOMS: atom_id res chain seq x y z
N THR A 1 49.91 15.94 13.49
CA THR A 1 49.11 17.17 13.27
C THR A 1 48.32 17.14 11.94
N THR A 2 48.60 16.17 11.04
CA THR A 2 47.97 16.11 9.69
C THR A 2 46.69 15.28 9.67
N CYS A 3 46.42 14.47 10.70
CA CYS A 3 45.26 13.59 10.75
C CYS A 3 43.94 14.30 11.13
N CYS A 4 43.98 15.33 11.96
CA CYS A 4 42.79 16.06 12.42
C CYS A 4 42.19 17.02 11.37
N VAL A 5 43.02 17.54 10.45
CA VAL A 5 42.59 18.50 9.41
C VAL A 5 41.70 17.77 8.35
N ASN A 6 42.05 16.53 8.02
CA ASN A 6 41.29 15.75 7.04
C ASN A 6 39.89 15.34 7.55
N THR A 7 39.79 15.06 8.85
CA THR A 7 38.48 14.71 9.47
C THR A 7 37.55 15.92 9.53
N TYR A 8 38.06 17.12 9.85
CA TYR A 8 37.26 18.34 9.85
C TYR A 8 36.83 18.78 8.45
N MET A 9 37.70 18.64 7.45
CA MET A 9 37.35 18.94 6.06
C MET A 9 36.30 17.96 5.53
N THR A 10 36.38 16.67 5.88
CA THR A 10 35.39 15.67 5.49
C THR A 10 34.06 15.92 6.17
N ILE A 11 34.02 16.24 7.46
CA ILE A 11 32.82 16.61 8.21
C ILE A 11 32.17 17.88 7.65
N CYS A 12 32.99 18.91 7.35
CA CYS A 12 32.49 20.14 6.73
C CYS A 12 32.03 19.95 5.29
N LEU A 13 32.61 19.02 4.54
CA LEU A 13 32.20 18.70 3.18
C LEU A 13 30.87 17.91 3.20
N ILE A 14 30.74 16.92 4.08
CA ILE A 14 29.51 16.17 4.32
C ILE A 14 28.40 17.10 4.83
N ALA A 15 28.69 18.00 5.77
CA ALA A 15 27.73 18.99 6.25
C ALA A 15 27.31 19.98 5.15
N ARG A 16 28.23 20.40 4.26
CA ARG A 16 27.91 21.25 3.10
C ARG A 16 27.15 20.52 1.99
N ILE A 17 27.40 19.22 1.78
CA ILE A 17 26.63 18.39 0.86
C ILE A 17 25.21 18.21 1.41
N ASN A 18 25.07 17.93 2.70
CA ASN A 18 23.76 17.81 3.36
C ASN A 18 22.99 19.14 3.38
N MET A 19 23.66 20.28 3.53
CA MET A 19 23.01 21.60 3.45
C MET A 19 22.55 21.96 2.02
N ARG A 20 23.28 21.53 0.98
CA ARG A 20 22.88 21.80 -0.42
C ARG A 20 21.68 20.95 -0.88
N ASN A 21 21.48 19.78 -0.29
CA ASN A 21 20.35 18.90 -0.66
C ASN A 21 19.05 19.24 0.06
N GLN A 22 19.07 20.07 1.12
CA GLN A 22 17.85 20.41 1.87
C GLN A 22 16.91 21.36 1.12
N ASP A 23 17.42 22.14 0.18
CA ASP A 23 16.61 23.11 -0.57
C ASP A 23 15.89 22.52 -1.78
N ASN A 24 16.30 21.31 -2.25
CA ASN A 24 15.77 20.68 -3.47
C ASN A 24 15.42 19.20 -3.25
N LEU A 25 14.72 18.88 -2.18
CA LEU A 25 14.49 17.48 -1.78
C LEU A 25 13.51 16.72 -2.70
N PHE A 26 12.52 17.37 -3.26
CA PHE A 26 11.60 16.72 -4.20
C PHE A 26 12.33 16.34 -5.49
N THR A 27 13.13 17.26 -6.03
CA THR A 27 13.98 17.02 -7.19
C THR A 27 15.02 15.95 -6.89
N TYR A 28 15.70 16.05 -5.76
CA TYR A 28 16.72 15.09 -5.33
C TYR A 28 16.17 13.65 -5.18
N TYR A 29 15.05 13.48 -4.49
CA TYR A 29 14.46 12.16 -4.33
C TYR A 29 13.92 11.59 -5.65
N LYS A 30 13.38 12.44 -6.52
CA LYS A 30 12.97 12.03 -7.87
C LYS A 30 14.15 11.49 -8.69
N GLU A 31 15.30 12.17 -8.66
CA GLU A 31 16.55 11.71 -9.32
C GLU A 31 17.02 10.35 -8.77
N LEU A 32 16.82 10.08 -7.49
CA LEU A 32 17.07 8.78 -6.88
C LEU A 32 15.98 7.73 -7.18
N GLY A 33 14.94 8.10 -7.93
CA GLY A 33 13.83 7.23 -8.27
C GLY A 33 12.77 7.09 -7.17
N PHE A 34 12.71 7.99 -6.19
CA PHE A 34 11.68 8.03 -5.16
C PHE A 34 10.62 9.07 -5.47
N CYS A 35 9.37 8.67 -5.44
CA CYS A 35 8.24 9.56 -5.65
C CYS A 35 7.84 10.24 -4.34
N CYS A 36 8.03 11.54 -4.23
CA CYS A 36 7.65 12.32 -3.07
C CYS A 36 6.54 13.31 -3.39
N ILE A 37 5.71 13.62 -2.39
CA ILE A 37 4.59 14.55 -2.49
C ILE A 37 4.64 15.58 -1.35
N PRO A 38 4.15 16.82 -1.58
CA PRO A 38 4.07 17.82 -0.53
C PRO A 38 2.91 17.53 0.42
N ILE A 39 3.15 17.79 1.70
CA ILE A 39 2.13 17.71 2.76
C ILE A 39 1.96 19.05 3.46
N VAL A 40 0.79 19.28 4.04
CA VAL A 40 0.53 20.44 4.89
C VAL A 40 1.42 20.36 6.13
N PRO A 41 2.16 21.43 6.50
CA PRO A 41 3.09 21.41 7.63
C PRO A 41 2.42 20.95 8.93
N LYS A 42 3.15 20.17 9.73
CA LYS A 42 2.66 19.61 10.99
C LYS A 42 1.36 18.79 10.85
N THR A 43 1.14 18.21 9.69
CA THR A 43 0.04 17.26 9.45
C THR A 43 0.54 16.07 8.66
N LYS A 44 -0.34 15.08 8.48
CA LYS A 44 -0.10 13.97 7.56
C LYS A 44 -0.89 14.13 6.25
N ARG A 45 -1.52 15.29 6.00
CA ARG A 45 -2.40 15.51 4.83
C ARG A 45 -1.61 16.04 3.63
N PRO A 46 -1.86 15.53 2.42
CA PRO A 46 -1.28 16.10 1.20
C PRO A 46 -1.64 17.59 1.06
N ALA A 47 -0.68 18.38 0.57
CA ALA A 47 -0.86 19.80 0.27
C ALA A 47 -1.30 20.03 -1.19
N ILE A 48 -1.75 18.97 -1.87
CA ILE A 48 -2.25 18.95 -3.24
C ILE A 48 -3.66 18.35 -3.27
N PRO A 49 -4.50 18.72 -4.25
CA PRO A 49 -5.89 18.25 -4.31
C PRO A 49 -6.03 16.73 -4.43
N SER A 50 -5.12 16.08 -5.15
CA SER A 50 -5.08 14.63 -5.33
C SER A 50 -3.63 14.16 -5.46
N TRP A 51 -3.29 13.12 -4.71
CA TRP A 51 -1.98 12.50 -4.74
C TRP A 51 -1.99 11.11 -5.42
N GLN A 52 -3.17 10.57 -5.72
CA GLN A 52 -3.34 9.20 -6.20
C GLN A 52 -2.58 8.93 -7.50
N LYS A 53 -2.47 9.93 -8.39
CA LYS A 53 -1.70 9.82 -9.65
C LYS A 53 -0.24 9.44 -9.42
N PHE A 54 0.33 9.84 -8.28
CA PHE A 54 1.72 9.60 -7.92
C PHE A 54 2.00 8.17 -7.43
N GLN A 55 0.99 7.32 -7.34
CA GLN A 55 1.18 5.89 -7.16
C GLN A 55 1.72 5.22 -8.44
N TYR A 56 1.51 5.84 -9.61
CA TYR A 56 1.81 5.27 -10.92
C TYR A 56 2.72 6.17 -11.78
N ALA A 57 2.91 7.42 -11.41
CA ALA A 57 3.71 8.39 -12.15
C ALA A 57 4.51 9.27 -11.20
N PHE A 58 5.70 9.68 -11.64
CA PHE A 58 6.47 10.70 -10.93
C PHE A 58 5.89 12.09 -11.17
N PRO A 59 6.12 13.04 -10.25
CA PRO A 59 5.80 14.44 -10.50
C PRO A 59 6.63 15.00 -11.66
N ALA A 60 6.10 15.97 -12.37
CA ALA A 60 6.86 16.72 -13.37
C ALA A 60 8.03 17.50 -12.72
N ASP A 61 9.03 17.91 -13.50
CA ASP A 61 10.17 18.65 -12.96
C ASP A 61 9.72 20.00 -12.40
N GLU A 62 8.80 20.65 -13.09
CA GLU A 62 8.21 21.93 -12.67
C GLU A 62 7.41 21.79 -11.35
N GLU A 63 6.72 20.67 -11.15
CA GLU A 63 6.03 20.37 -9.88
C GLU A 63 7.07 20.23 -8.74
N CYS A 64 8.17 19.49 -8.97
CA CYS A 64 9.24 19.33 -7.99
C CYS A 64 9.89 20.67 -7.63
N GLU A 65 10.25 21.48 -8.62
CA GLU A 65 10.86 22.81 -8.39
C GLU A 65 9.94 23.76 -7.60
N GLU A 66 8.62 23.72 -7.88
CA GLU A 66 7.66 24.51 -7.13
C GLU A 66 7.56 24.04 -5.67
N TRP A 67 7.53 22.73 -5.46
CA TRP A 67 7.45 22.15 -4.11
C TRP A 67 8.75 22.35 -3.33
N ASP A 68 9.91 22.30 -3.97
CA ASP A 68 11.21 22.60 -3.34
C ASP A 68 11.24 24.05 -2.83
N LYS A 69 10.79 25.02 -3.63
CA LYS A 69 10.65 26.42 -3.20
C LYS A 69 9.72 26.56 -1.99
N LYS A 70 8.58 25.86 -2.00
CA LYS A 70 7.64 25.86 -0.87
C LYS A 70 8.21 25.20 0.38
N LEU A 71 8.99 24.11 0.21
CA LEU A 71 9.64 23.41 1.32
C LEU A 71 10.69 24.31 1.99
N ALA A 72 11.52 24.98 1.19
CA ALA A 72 12.53 25.94 1.68
C ALA A 72 11.91 27.10 2.46
N MET A 73 10.68 27.51 2.10
CA MET A 73 9.90 28.53 2.81
C MET A 73 9.15 27.98 4.04
N GLY A 74 9.19 26.67 4.30
CA GLY A 74 8.42 26.03 5.37
C GLY A 74 6.92 25.97 5.12
N LEU A 75 6.47 26.19 3.89
CA LEU A 75 5.05 26.19 3.50
C LEU A 75 4.50 24.79 3.27
N VAL A 76 5.36 23.79 3.04
CA VAL A 76 5.01 22.38 2.94
C VAL A 76 6.00 21.52 3.71
N GLY A 77 5.61 20.30 4.05
CA GLY A 77 6.50 19.19 4.40
C GLY A 77 6.58 18.23 3.23
N ILE A 78 7.25 17.09 3.43
CA ILE A 78 7.50 16.08 2.40
C ILE A 78 7.04 14.70 2.88
N ALA A 79 6.45 13.92 1.98
CA ALA A 79 6.10 12.53 2.20
C ALA A 79 6.53 11.67 1.01
N LEU A 80 6.96 10.45 1.30
CA LEU A 80 7.35 9.43 0.32
C LEU A 80 6.13 8.56 -0.02
N VAL A 81 5.80 8.44 -1.29
CA VAL A 81 4.78 7.50 -1.78
C VAL A 81 5.38 6.09 -1.74
N CYS A 82 4.73 5.19 -1.03
CA CYS A 82 5.17 3.79 -0.92
C CYS A 82 4.62 2.93 -2.07
N GLY A 83 5.18 1.73 -2.20
CA GLY A 83 4.78 0.74 -3.19
C GLY A 83 5.65 0.76 -4.45
N GLU A 84 5.09 0.27 -5.53
CA GLU A 84 5.79 -0.04 -6.78
C GLU A 84 6.48 1.17 -7.40
N ASN A 85 5.81 2.33 -7.45
CA ASN A 85 6.36 3.53 -8.10
C ASN A 85 7.66 4.03 -7.45
N SER A 86 7.76 3.99 -6.12
CA SER A 86 9.00 4.31 -5.39
C SER A 86 9.86 3.09 -5.11
N GLY A 87 9.36 1.87 -5.33
CA GLY A 87 10.05 0.64 -4.95
C GLY A 87 10.32 0.52 -3.46
N VAL A 88 9.42 1.06 -2.62
CA VAL A 88 9.60 1.12 -1.15
C VAL A 88 8.39 0.56 -0.43
N ILE A 89 8.63 -0.32 0.53
CA ILE A 89 7.67 -0.68 1.57
C ILE A 89 8.16 -0.12 2.91
N ALA A 90 7.24 0.45 3.67
CA ALA A 90 7.53 0.97 4.99
C ALA A 90 6.74 0.20 6.05
N ILE A 91 7.44 -0.21 7.11
CA ILE A 91 6.88 -0.88 8.27
C ILE A 91 6.90 0.10 9.43
N ASP A 92 5.71 0.56 9.84
CA ASP A 92 5.56 1.52 10.94
C ASP A 92 5.33 0.76 12.25
N LEU A 93 6.26 0.90 13.17
CA LEU A 93 6.36 0.16 14.43
C LEU A 93 6.11 1.14 15.58
N ASP A 94 4.86 1.26 16.01
CA ASP A 94 4.44 2.18 17.07
C ASP A 94 4.81 1.72 18.50
N SER A 95 5.30 0.47 18.66
CA SER A 95 5.81 -0.08 19.92
C SER A 95 7.18 -0.71 19.74
N THR A 96 8.04 -0.57 20.75
CA THR A 96 9.36 -1.23 20.81
C THR A 96 9.26 -2.75 20.87
N ASP A 97 8.11 -3.30 21.28
CA ASP A 97 7.85 -4.75 21.34
C ASP A 97 7.97 -5.43 19.96
N TRP A 98 7.85 -4.65 18.89
CA TRP A 98 7.89 -5.13 17.51
C TRP A 98 9.27 -5.05 16.86
N PHE A 99 10.23 -4.37 17.50
CA PHE A 99 11.52 -4.07 16.88
C PHE A 99 12.32 -5.34 16.53
N ASP A 100 12.23 -6.38 17.34
CA ASP A 100 12.93 -7.64 17.11
C ASP A 100 12.27 -8.53 16.04
N LEU A 101 11.06 -8.18 15.60
CA LEU A 101 10.35 -8.93 14.56
C LEU A 101 10.86 -8.62 13.16
N PHE A 102 11.48 -7.45 12.96
CA PHE A 102 11.93 -7.01 11.66
C PHE A 102 13.44 -6.79 11.66
N PRO A 103 14.16 -7.17 10.59
CA PRO A 103 15.58 -6.88 10.49
C PRO A 103 15.82 -5.37 10.50
N LEU A 104 16.96 -4.97 11.07
CA LEU A 104 17.40 -3.59 10.99
C LEU A 104 17.77 -3.28 9.54
N GLY A 105 16.93 -2.51 8.85
CA GLY A 105 17.24 -1.97 7.53
C GLY A 105 18.26 -0.83 7.60
N GLY A 106 18.91 -0.52 6.47
CA GLY A 106 19.87 0.57 6.38
C GLY A 106 19.23 1.96 6.47
N CYS A 107 17.91 2.09 6.27
CA CYS A 107 17.18 3.34 6.36
C CYS A 107 16.00 3.21 7.32
N ARG A 108 16.00 4.02 8.35
CA ARG A 108 14.96 4.07 9.35
C ARG A 108 14.59 5.51 9.66
N LYS A 109 13.32 5.75 9.88
CA LYS A 109 12.79 7.06 10.29
C LYS A 109 12.23 6.95 11.70
N VAL A 110 12.56 7.90 12.55
CA VAL A 110 11.96 8.03 13.88
C VAL A 110 11.18 9.33 14.00
N GLY A 111 10.13 9.26 14.82
CA GLY A 111 9.36 10.39 15.31
C GLY A 111 9.44 10.44 16.83
N GLU A 112 8.35 10.92 17.48
CA GLU A 112 8.28 10.97 18.93
C GLU A 112 8.18 9.56 19.56
N ARG A 113 7.52 8.64 18.88
CA ARG A 113 7.26 7.27 19.33
C ARG A 113 7.51 6.31 18.19
N GLY A 114 8.07 5.17 18.52
CA GLY A 114 8.32 4.12 17.54
C GLY A 114 9.32 4.50 16.45
N GLU A 115 9.41 3.63 15.46
CA GLU A 115 10.21 3.84 14.27
C GLU A 115 9.50 3.29 13.03
N THR A 116 9.81 3.86 11.86
CA THR A 116 9.41 3.31 10.57
C THR A 116 10.66 2.76 9.89
N ARG A 117 10.66 1.48 9.53
CA ARG A 117 11.72 0.81 8.78
C ARG A 117 11.36 0.75 7.30
N LEU A 118 12.29 1.11 6.43
CA LEU A 118 12.08 1.11 5.00
C LEU A 118 12.85 -0.04 4.35
N TYR A 119 12.17 -0.74 3.44
CA TYR A 119 12.73 -1.85 2.69
C TYR A 119 12.40 -1.70 1.20
N SER A 120 13.08 -2.45 0.35
CA SER A 120 12.70 -2.53 -1.06
C SER A 120 11.35 -3.25 -1.18
N TYR A 121 10.46 -2.70 -2.01
CA TYR A 121 9.16 -3.28 -2.28
C TYR A 121 9.29 -4.44 -3.27
N SER A 122 8.67 -5.58 -2.95
CA SER A 122 8.68 -6.80 -3.75
C SER A 122 7.27 -7.33 -4.06
N GLY A 123 6.24 -6.47 -3.92
CA GLY A 123 4.84 -6.84 -4.16
C GLY A 123 4.03 -7.08 -2.89
N GLU A 124 4.58 -6.75 -1.72
CA GLU A 124 3.90 -6.94 -0.45
C GLU A 124 2.62 -6.10 -0.35
N LYS A 125 1.56 -6.72 0.13
CA LYS A 125 0.29 -6.04 0.32
C LYS A 125 0.30 -5.11 1.52
N THR A 126 -0.22 -3.92 1.32
CA THR A 126 -0.54 -2.99 2.41
C THR A 126 -1.56 -3.59 3.34
N SER A 127 -1.24 -3.67 4.63
CA SER A 127 -2.18 -4.13 5.66
C SER A 127 -1.71 -3.69 7.05
N ASN A 128 -2.64 -3.57 7.97
CA ASN A 128 -2.29 -3.48 9.38
C ASN A 128 -2.24 -4.90 9.97
N ILE A 129 -1.23 -5.16 10.80
CA ILE A 129 -1.17 -6.37 11.62
C ILE A 129 -1.56 -5.91 13.02
N ASP A 130 -2.77 -6.29 13.44
CA ASP A 130 -3.33 -5.88 14.70
C ASP A 130 -3.15 -7.02 15.69
N PRO A 131 -2.30 -6.88 16.74
CA PRO A 131 -2.26 -7.84 17.83
C PRO A 131 -3.61 -7.76 18.54
N GLN A 132 -4.18 -8.90 18.89
CA GLN A 132 -5.47 -8.98 19.59
C GLN A 132 -5.31 -8.65 21.09
N ASP A 133 -4.55 -7.60 21.39
CA ASP A 133 -4.29 -7.09 22.73
C ASP A 133 -4.21 -5.54 22.71
N ASP A 134 -3.99 -4.93 23.86
CA ASP A 134 -3.96 -3.45 23.99
C ASP A 134 -2.73 -2.78 23.36
N ARG A 135 -1.82 -3.54 22.74
CA ARG A 135 -0.64 -3.00 22.05
C ARG A 135 -1.04 -2.41 20.70
N LYS A 136 -0.36 -1.35 20.33
CA LYS A 136 -0.52 -0.78 19.00
C LYS A 136 -0.03 -1.74 17.93
N GLY A 137 -0.76 -1.82 16.84
CA GLY A 137 -0.45 -2.69 15.72
C GLY A 137 0.79 -2.29 14.93
N ILE A 138 1.13 -3.14 13.97
CA ILE A 138 2.17 -2.91 12.99
C ILE A 138 1.48 -2.43 11.70
N GLU A 139 1.89 -1.28 11.16
CA GLU A 139 1.33 -0.76 9.92
C GLU A 139 2.28 -1.06 8.76
N VAL A 140 1.80 -1.85 7.79
CA VAL A 140 2.52 -2.16 6.55
C VAL A 140 2.05 -1.20 5.45
N ARG A 141 2.95 -0.32 4.99
CA ARG A 141 2.67 0.75 4.03
C ARG A 141 3.35 0.44 2.69
N GLY A 142 2.59 -0.14 1.77
CA GLY A 142 2.97 -0.38 0.38
C GLY A 142 2.11 0.44 -0.58
N ASN A 143 1.66 -0.16 -1.69
CA ASN A 143 0.78 0.50 -2.66
C ASN A 143 -0.44 1.13 -1.98
N GLY A 144 -0.84 2.32 -2.46
CA GLY A 144 -1.96 3.06 -1.89
C GLY A 144 -1.64 3.86 -0.63
N ASN A 145 -0.37 3.94 -0.22
CA ASN A 145 0.05 4.67 0.97
C ASN A 145 1.23 5.60 0.71
N TYR A 146 1.43 6.51 1.64
CA TYR A 146 2.63 7.33 1.77
C TYR A 146 3.00 7.46 3.24
N ILE A 147 4.25 7.77 3.49
CA ILE A 147 4.79 8.07 4.83
C ILE A 147 5.40 9.47 4.84
N VAL A 148 5.21 10.18 5.94
CA VAL A 148 5.88 11.46 6.15
C VAL A 148 7.35 11.21 6.46
N ILE A 149 8.25 11.93 5.80
CA ILE A 149 9.70 11.76 5.95
C ILE A 149 10.38 13.05 6.40
N PRO A 150 11.61 12.99 6.95
CA PRO A 150 12.42 14.17 7.23
C PRO A 150 12.60 15.07 5.99
N PRO A 151 12.65 16.39 6.15
CA PRO A 151 12.72 17.17 7.40
C PRO A 151 11.35 17.57 7.97
N SER A 152 10.27 16.91 7.60
CA SER A 152 8.93 17.23 8.08
C SER A 152 8.81 17.14 9.59
N ILE A 153 7.81 17.83 10.13
CA ILE A 153 7.53 17.88 11.57
C ILE A 153 6.20 17.12 11.82
N HIS A 154 6.22 16.23 12.81
CA HIS A 154 5.02 15.51 13.25
C HIS A 154 3.95 16.49 13.78
N PRO A 155 2.64 16.17 13.72
CA PRO A 155 1.57 17.04 14.24
C PRO A 155 1.75 17.50 15.69
N ASN A 156 2.41 16.73 16.54
CA ASN A 156 2.73 17.11 17.93
C ASN A 156 3.98 18.00 18.08
N GLY A 157 4.63 18.39 16.97
CA GLY A 157 5.79 19.27 16.95
C GLY A 157 7.16 18.57 16.95
N PHE A 158 7.21 17.24 17.03
CA PHE A 158 8.47 16.49 16.99
C PHE A 158 8.99 16.38 15.55
N PRO A 159 10.28 16.71 15.26
CA PRO A 159 10.85 16.56 13.93
C PRO A 159 11.09 15.08 13.61
N TYR A 160 10.73 14.65 12.41
CA TYR A 160 11.16 13.35 11.92
C TYR A 160 12.66 13.36 11.62
N GLN A 161 13.33 12.26 11.90
CA GLN A 161 14.78 12.12 11.70
C GLN A 161 15.11 10.76 11.06
N TRP A 162 16.12 10.76 10.17
CA TRP A 162 16.70 9.52 9.67
C TRP A 162 17.65 8.93 10.69
N ILE A 163 17.64 7.59 10.85
CA ILE A 163 18.58 6.83 11.66
C ILE A 163 19.15 5.69 10.82
N GLY A 164 20.46 5.48 10.91
CA GLY A 164 21.18 4.46 10.14
C GLY A 164 21.64 4.93 8.76
N GLY A 165 21.06 6.00 8.25
CA GLY A 165 21.36 6.60 6.95
C GLY A 165 20.15 7.33 6.38
N GLU A 166 20.38 8.20 5.42
CA GLU A 166 19.31 8.83 4.65
C GLU A 166 18.73 7.84 3.63
N LEU A 167 17.53 8.16 3.13
CA LEU A 167 16.87 7.36 2.12
C LEU A 167 17.72 7.31 0.83
N SER A 168 18.16 6.11 0.49
CA SER A 168 18.90 5.83 -0.75
C SER A 168 18.58 4.41 -1.22
N ARG A 169 18.81 4.12 -2.50
CA ARG A 169 18.57 2.77 -3.04
C ARG A 169 19.42 1.70 -2.35
N ASP A 170 20.68 2.01 -2.08
CA ASP A 170 21.62 1.09 -1.43
C ASP A 170 21.29 0.81 0.03
N ALA A 171 20.51 1.71 0.68
CA ALA A 171 20.06 1.53 2.05
C ALA A 171 18.81 0.62 2.17
N LEU A 172 18.15 0.31 1.06
CA LEU A 172 16.95 -0.51 1.05
C LEU A 172 17.30 -1.99 0.83
N SER A 173 17.19 -2.80 1.87
CA SER A 173 17.23 -4.27 1.75
C SER A 173 15.82 -4.83 1.53
N PRO A 174 15.68 -6.01 0.91
CA PRO A 174 14.38 -6.67 0.83
C PRO A 174 13.95 -7.16 2.22
N LEU A 175 12.64 -7.24 2.43
CA LEU A 175 12.10 -8.00 3.56
C LEU A 175 12.40 -9.49 3.35
N PRO A 176 12.73 -10.24 4.42
CA PRO A 176 12.81 -11.69 4.31
C PRO A 176 11.51 -12.28 3.80
N GLU A 177 11.62 -13.22 2.87
CA GLU A 177 10.46 -13.93 2.31
C GLU A 177 9.61 -14.57 3.42
N GLY A 178 8.30 -14.44 3.33
CA GLY A 178 7.35 -14.99 4.30
C GLY A 178 7.35 -14.32 5.68
N LEU A 179 8.18 -13.29 5.93
CA LEU A 179 8.25 -12.64 7.25
C LEU A 179 6.90 -12.06 7.67
N LEU A 180 6.25 -11.30 6.78
CA LEU A 180 4.96 -10.67 7.10
C LEU A 180 3.88 -11.70 7.39
N ASP A 181 3.86 -12.81 6.67
CA ASP A 181 2.90 -13.89 6.87
C ASP A 181 3.14 -14.62 8.18
N SER A 182 4.41 -14.89 8.52
CA SER A 182 4.79 -15.47 9.82
C SER A 182 4.34 -14.60 10.99
N ILE A 183 4.46 -13.27 10.84
CA ILE A 183 4.02 -12.33 11.89
C ILE A 183 2.48 -12.30 11.97
N ARG A 184 1.77 -12.33 10.84
CA ARG A 184 0.30 -12.40 10.80
C ARG A 184 -0.22 -13.66 11.48
N ILE A 185 0.38 -14.81 11.19
CA ILE A 185 0.05 -16.10 11.84
C ILE A 185 0.30 -16.01 13.35
N LYS A 186 1.44 -15.46 13.77
CA LYS A 186 1.79 -15.30 15.19
C LYS A 186 0.74 -14.50 15.97
N PHE A 187 0.06 -13.54 15.33
CA PHE A 187 -0.98 -12.74 15.96
C PHE A 187 -2.40 -13.28 15.74
N GLY A 188 -2.54 -14.57 15.48
CA GLY A 188 -3.82 -15.27 15.53
C GLY A 188 -4.69 -15.13 14.27
N ARG A 189 -4.13 -14.64 13.16
CA ARG A 189 -4.80 -14.82 11.87
C ARG A 189 -4.66 -16.25 11.41
N THR A 190 -5.76 -16.85 10.97
CA THR A 190 -5.72 -18.21 10.41
C THR A 190 -4.88 -18.22 9.12
N ILE A 191 -4.30 -19.38 8.78
CA ILE A 191 -3.55 -19.56 7.52
C ILE A 191 -4.44 -19.13 6.33
N GLU A 192 -5.74 -19.39 6.40
CA GLU A 192 -6.72 -18.98 5.40
C GLU A 192 -6.82 -17.45 5.25
N GLU A 193 -6.80 -16.69 6.36
CA GLU A 193 -6.76 -15.23 6.35
C GLU A 193 -5.41 -14.68 5.87
N VAL A 194 -4.31 -15.40 6.13
CA VAL A 194 -2.96 -15.04 5.67
C VAL A 194 -2.82 -15.33 4.17
N VAL A 195 -3.28 -16.49 3.73
CA VAL A 195 -3.29 -16.86 2.30
C VAL A 195 -4.14 -15.88 1.49
N ASP A 196 -5.29 -15.43 2.04
CA ASP A 196 -6.13 -14.40 1.41
C ASP A 196 -5.44 -13.02 1.34
N THR A 197 -4.43 -12.76 2.19
CA THR A 197 -3.67 -11.49 2.16
C THR A 197 -2.36 -11.57 1.39
N SER A 198 -1.72 -12.74 1.31
CA SER A 198 -0.38 -12.92 0.70
C SER A 198 -0.42 -13.46 -0.72
N ALA A 199 -1.38 -14.31 -1.05
CA ALA A 199 -1.66 -14.63 -2.43
C ALA A 199 -2.47 -13.49 -3.04
N GLY A 200 -1.82 -12.63 -3.81
CA GLY A 200 -2.47 -12.07 -4.99
C GLY A 200 -2.82 -13.26 -5.87
N LEU A 201 -3.92 -13.95 -5.58
CA LEU A 201 -4.59 -14.70 -6.61
C LEU A 201 -4.77 -13.68 -7.72
N ALA A 202 -3.99 -13.83 -8.80
CA ALA A 202 -4.27 -13.15 -10.03
C ALA A 202 -5.60 -13.73 -10.51
N ILE A 203 -6.70 -13.20 -9.94
CA ILE A 203 -8.05 -13.57 -10.32
C ILE A 203 -8.20 -13.07 -11.74
N CYS A 204 -8.29 -13.99 -12.68
CA CYS A 204 -8.58 -13.62 -14.05
C CYS A 204 -10.09 -13.43 -14.24
N LEU A 205 -10.48 -12.80 -15.34
CA LEU A 205 -11.91 -12.64 -15.68
C LEU A 205 -12.67 -13.97 -15.75
N THR A 206 -12.00 -15.06 -16.13
CA THR A 206 -12.58 -16.40 -16.15
C THR A 206 -12.93 -16.90 -14.75
N ASP A 207 -12.05 -16.62 -13.77
CA ASP A 207 -12.30 -16.96 -12.37
C ASP A 207 -13.48 -16.14 -11.82
N ALA A 208 -13.54 -14.86 -12.16
CA ALA A 208 -14.66 -13.99 -11.77
C ALA A 208 -16.00 -14.49 -12.36
N MET A 209 -16.00 -14.94 -13.62
CA MET A 209 -17.18 -15.56 -14.24
C MET A 209 -17.61 -16.81 -13.48
N ALA A 210 -16.68 -17.71 -13.15
CA ALA A 210 -16.98 -18.93 -12.41
C ALA A 210 -17.52 -18.64 -11.00
N MET A 211 -17.01 -17.61 -10.33
CA MET A 211 -17.55 -17.14 -9.05
C MET A 211 -18.98 -16.61 -9.20
N LEU A 212 -19.23 -15.78 -10.22
CA LEU A 212 -20.58 -15.25 -10.48
C LEU A 212 -21.57 -16.34 -10.88
N ASP A 213 -21.11 -17.39 -11.55
CA ASP A 213 -21.96 -18.53 -11.88
C ASP A 213 -22.44 -19.30 -10.65
N ALA A 214 -21.63 -19.32 -9.60
CA ALA A 214 -21.99 -19.92 -8.32
C ALA A 214 -22.93 -19.04 -7.47
N ILE A 215 -22.91 -17.72 -7.66
CA ILE A 215 -23.72 -16.77 -6.90
C ILE A 215 -25.09 -16.62 -7.58
N ASP A 216 -26.15 -17.01 -6.87
CA ASP A 216 -27.51 -16.73 -7.33
C ASP A 216 -27.86 -15.25 -7.20
N CYS A 217 -27.86 -14.54 -8.33
CA CYS A 217 -28.17 -13.10 -8.39
C CYS A 217 -29.56 -12.80 -7.79
N ALA A 218 -30.52 -13.68 -7.97
CA ALA A 218 -31.91 -13.48 -7.49
C ALA A 218 -32.02 -13.59 -5.96
N ALA A 219 -31.08 -14.27 -5.30
CA ALA A 219 -31.03 -14.40 -3.84
C ALA A 219 -30.39 -13.23 -3.13
N LEU A 220 -29.68 -12.35 -3.86
CA LEU A 220 -28.97 -11.22 -3.26
C LEU A 220 -29.89 -10.03 -2.96
N GLU A 221 -29.58 -9.33 -1.87
CA GLU A 221 -30.11 -8.01 -1.62
C GLU A 221 -29.50 -6.99 -2.60
N TYR A 222 -30.21 -5.88 -2.87
CA TYR A 222 -29.72 -4.82 -3.78
C TYR A 222 -28.34 -4.30 -3.39
N LYS A 223 -28.08 -4.19 -2.09
CA LYS A 223 -26.76 -3.76 -1.58
C LYS A 223 -25.65 -4.74 -1.96
N GLU A 224 -25.89 -6.03 -1.82
CA GLU A 224 -24.91 -7.07 -2.15
C GLU A 224 -24.65 -7.11 -3.67
N TRP A 225 -25.69 -6.95 -4.48
CA TRP A 225 -25.57 -6.82 -5.92
C TRP A 225 -24.69 -5.62 -6.32
N VAL A 226 -24.86 -4.45 -5.66
CA VAL A 226 -24.00 -3.27 -5.86
C VAL A 226 -22.56 -3.56 -5.44
N GLU A 227 -22.36 -4.24 -4.32
CA GLU A 227 -21.03 -4.62 -3.80
C GLU A 227 -20.29 -5.58 -4.75
N VAL A 228 -21.00 -6.51 -5.38
CA VAL A 228 -20.45 -7.39 -6.43
C VAL A 228 -19.96 -6.54 -7.62
N GLY A 229 -20.78 -5.63 -8.12
CA GLY A 229 -20.41 -4.73 -9.20
C GLY A 229 -19.19 -3.86 -8.85
N MET A 230 -19.13 -3.32 -7.64
CA MET A 230 -18.00 -2.54 -7.16
C MET A 230 -16.71 -3.35 -7.08
N GLY A 231 -16.79 -4.61 -6.61
CA GLY A 231 -15.64 -5.51 -6.54
C GLY A 231 -15.06 -5.83 -7.90
N LEU A 232 -15.94 -6.14 -8.87
CA LEU A 232 -15.54 -6.40 -10.26
C LEU A 232 -14.95 -5.14 -10.93
N HIS A 233 -15.59 -3.99 -10.75
CA HIS A 233 -15.10 -2.71 -11.30
C HIS A 233 -13.73 -2.34 -10.73
N TYR A 234 -13.51 -2.58 -9.44
CA TYR A 234 -12.24 -2.29 -8.79
C TYR A 234 -11.08 -3.13 -9.35
N GLU A 235 -11.32 -4.41 -9.62
CA GLU A 235 -10.29 -5.36 -10.04
C GLU A 235 -10.03 -5.30 -11.55
N PHE A 236 -11.08 -5.20 -12.36
CA PHE A 236 -11.00 -5.39 -13.82
C PHE A 236 -11.39 -4.14 -14.63
N GLY A 237 -11.79 -3.04 -13.98
CA GLY A 237 -12.27 -1.86 -14.69
C GLY A 237 -13.46 -2.19 -15.61
N ASP A 238 -13.53 -1.50 -16.72
CA ASP A 238 -14.66 -1.60 -17.67
C ASP A 238 -14.74 -2.95 -18.40
N GLU A 239 -13.69 -3.77 -18.37
CA GLU A 239 -13.66 -5.10 -18.99
C GLU A 239 -14.68 -6.06 -18.33
N ALA A 240 -15.00 -5.85 -17.04
CA ALA A 240 -15.95 -6.70 -16.33
C ALA A 240 -17.43 -6.24 -16.43
N LEU A 241 -17.72 -5.09 -17.01
CA LEU A 241 -19.10 -4.62 -17.18
C LEU A 241 -19.98 -5.62 -17.96
N PRO A 242 -19.53 -6.20 -19.10
CA PRO A 242 -20.33 -7.18 -19.83
C PRO A 242 -20.66 -8.44 -19.01
N ILE A 243 -19.73 -8.85 -18.13
CA ILE A 243 -19.88 -10.01 -17.26
C ILE A 243 -20.91 -9.71 -16.18
N PHE A 244 -20.78 -8.55 -15.53
CA PHE A 244 -21.72 -8.09 -14.50
C PHE A 244 -23.16 -7.95 -15.05
N ASP A 245 -23.30 -7.37 -16.24
CA ASP A 245 -24.60 -7.22 -16.90
C ASP A 245 -25.20 -8.57 -17.29
N SER A 246 -24.40 -9.48 -17.86
CA SER A 246 -24.83 -10.83 -18.21
C SER A 246 -25.28 -11.66 -17.00
N TRP A 247 -24.52 -11.55 -15.89
CA TRP A 247 -24.89 -12.22 -14.63
C TRP A 247 -26.16 -11.62 -14.02
N SER A 248 -26.30 -10.30 -14.03
CA SER A 248 -27.49 -9.61 -13.51
C SER A 248 -28.78 -9.98 -14.27
N LYS A 249 -28.68 -10.33 -15.56
CA LYS A 249 -29.83 -10.82 -16.36
C LYS A 249 -30.43 -12.11 -15.86
N LYS A 250 -29.69 -12.88 -15.04
CA LYS A 250 -30.24 -14.13 -14.44
C LYS A 250 -31.39 -13.83 -13.48
N ASP A 251 -31.46 -12.64 -12.91
CA ASP A 251 -32.59 -12.17 -12.13
C ASP A 251 -33.59 -11.40 -13.02
N ALA A 252 -34.23 -12.10 -13.91
CA ALA A 252 -35.12 -11.48 -14.90
C ALA A 252 -36.22 -10.60 -14.30
N PRO A 253 -36.84 -10.90 -13.13
CA PRO A 253 -37.87 -10.06 -12.52
C PRO A 253 -37.37 -8.67 -12.09
N ARG A 254 -36.10 -8.55 -11.65
CA ARG A 254 -35.53 -7.28 -11.16
C ARG A 254 -34.61 -6.63 -12.19
N TYR A 255 -34.22 -7.33 -13.24
CA TYR A 255 -33.30 -6.80 -14.24
C TYR A 255 -33.90 -5.68 -15.06
N ASN A 256 -33.23 -4.53 -15.13
CA ASN A 256 -33.57 -3.42 -16.01
C ASN A 256 -32.41 -3.16 -16.98
N ALA A 257 -32.74 -3.16 -18.28
CA ALA A 257 -31.74 -2.89 -19.31
C ALA A 257 -31.09 -1.51 -19.12
N GLY A 258 -29.78 -1.47 -19.06
CA GLY A 258 -28.99 -0.25 -18.87
C GLY A 258 -28.71 0.13 -17.41
N GLU A 259 -29.38 -0.46 -16.43
CA GLU A 259 -29.14 -0.16 -15.00
C GLU A 259 -27.73 -0.54 -14.58
N CYS A 260 -27.23 -1.70 -15.01
CA CYS A 260 -25.85 -2.12 -14.74
C CYS A 260 -24.83 -1.07 -15.21
N LYS A 261 -25.02 -0.52 -16.42
CA LYS A 261 -24.14 0.52 -16.96
C LYS A 261 -24.21 1.81 -16.15
N LEU A 262 -25.41 2.30 -15.86
CA LEU A 262 -25.57 3.53 -15.04
C LEU A 262 -24.97 3.37 -13.65
N LYS A 263 -25.15 2.19 -13.05
CA LYS A 263 -24.57 1.89 -11.75
C LYS A 263 -23.05 1.82 -11.82
N TRP A 264 -22.51 1.17 -12.84
CA TRP A 264 -21.07 1.04 -13.10
C TRP A 264 -20.36 2.40 -13.19
N GLU A 265 -20.92 3.31 -13.99
CA GLU A 265 -20.41 4.67 -14.13
C GLU A 265 -20.37 5.43 -12.80
N SER A 266 -21.29 5.11 -11.87
CA SER A 266 -21.33 5.73 -10.54
C SER A 266 -20.20 5.25 -9.60
N PHE A 267 -19.57 4.09 -9.87
CA PHE A 267 -18.52 3.53 -9.02
C PHE A 267 -17.23 4.35 -9.08
N SER A 268 -16.89 4.91 -10.23
CA SER A 268 -15.70 5.76 -10.44
C SER A 268 -15.72 7.03 -9.56
N ASN A 269 -16.89 7.49 -9.12
CA ASN A 269 -17.08 8.69 -8.30
C ASN A 269 -17.21 8.41 -6.80
N SER A 270 -17.14 7.16 -6.38
CA SER A 270 -17.40 6.76 -4.99
C SER A 270 -16.19 7.05 -4.09
N LYS A 271 -16.34 8.00 -3.17
CA LYS A 271 -15.38 8.28 -2.07
C LYS A 271 -15.47 7.25 -0.92
N LYS A 272 -16.30 6.24 -1.01
CA LYS A 272 -16.46 5.20 0.00
C LYS A 272 -15.35 4.15 -0.11
N ARG A 273 -15.02 3.53 1.04
CA ARG A 273 -14.11 2.38 1.19
C ARG A 273 -14.32 1.41 0.02
N SER A 274 -13.29 1.20 -0.77
CA SER A 274 -13.36 0.37 -1.97
C SER A 274 -13.80 -1.05 -1.59
N ILE A 275 -14.94 -1.49 -2.13
CA ILE A 275 -15.35 -2.88 -2.13
C ILE A 275 -14.44 -3.58 -3.15
N THR A 276 -13.83 -4.68 -2.77
CA THR A 276 -12.86 -5.42 -3.60
C THR A 276 -13.43 -6.80 -3.95
N MET A 277 -12.69 -7.55 -4.78
CA MET A 277 -13.03 -8.95 -5.11
C MET A 277 -13.21 -9.85 -3.89
N LYS A 278 -12.70 -9.49 -2.72
CA LYS A 278 -12.94 -10.23 -1.47
C LYS A 278 -14.42 -10.42 -1.15
N THR A 279 -15.25 -9.42 -1.44
CA THR A 279 -16.70 -9.53 -1.27
C THR A 279 -17.29 -10.56 -2.22
N VAL A 280 -16.86 -10.56 -3.49
CA VAL A 280 -17.31 -11.52 -4.50
C VAL A 280 -16.88 -12.94 -4.13
N ILE A 281 -15.60 -13.12 -3.72
CA ILE A 281 -15.07 -14.41 -3.25
C ILE A 281 -15.87 -14.92 -2.05
N SER A 282 -16.13 -14.05 -1.07
CA SER A 282 -16.90 -14.43 0.13
C SER A 282 -18.31 -14.91 -0.23
N LEU A 283 -19.01 -14.21 -1.12
CA LEU A 283 -20.35 -14.60 -1.58
C LEU A 283 -20.30 -15.91 -2.37
N ALA A 284 -19.33 -16.07 -3.28
CA ALA A 284 -19.14 -17.29 -4.04
C ALA A 284 -18.84 -18.51 -3.13
N THR A 285 -17.96 -18.33 -2.15
CA THR A 285 -17.61 -19.37 -1.18
C THR A 285 -18.81 -19.78 -0.33
N LYS A 286 -19.62 -18.83 0.13
CA LYS A 286 -20.90 -19.11 0.82
C LYS A 286 -21.87 -19.88 -0.07
N ALA A 287 -21.86 -19.64 -1.38
CA ALA A 287 -22.63 -20.35 -2.38
C ALA A 287 -22.01 -21.70 -2.78
N GLY A 288 -20.91 -22.12 -2.15
CA GLY A 288 -20.28 -23.43 -2.38
C GLY A 288 -19.16 -23.43 -3.44
N PHE A 289 -18.79 -22.27 -3.98
CA PHE A 289 -17.67 -22.17 -4.92
C PHE A 289 -16.35 -22.49 -4.23
N ARG A 290 -15.49 -23.24 -4.93
CA ARG A 290 -14.11 -23.50 -4.52
C ARG A 290 -13.17 -23.20 -5.67
N MET A 291 -12.16 -22.38 -5.39
CA MET A 291 -11.12 -22.08 -6.38
C MET A 291 -10.37 -23.36 -6.78
N PRO A 292 -10.09 -23.58 -8.07
CA PRO A 292 -9.34 -24.75 -8.53
C PRO A 292 -7.94 -24.89 -7.90
N SER A 293 -7.31 -23.79 -7.54
CA SER A 293 -6.02 -23.78 -6.84
C SER A 293 -6.08 -24.17 -5.36
N MET A 294 -7.27 -24.36 -4.79
CA MET A 294 -7.47 -24.83 -3.41
C MET A 294 -7.74 -26.35 -3.32
N VAL A 295 -7.75 -27.05 -4.43
CA VAL A 295 -7.84 -28.51 -4.43
C VAL A 295 -6.42 -29.03 -4.33
N GLU A 296 -5.92 -29.30 -3.11
CA GLU A 296 -4.76 -30.13 -2.91
C GLU A 296 -4.97 -31.48 -3.61
N GLU A 297 -4.04 -31.86 -4.47
CA GLU A 297 -3.95 -33.22 -4.96
C GLU A 297 -3.81 -34.15 -3.74
N VAL A 298 -4.90 -34.82 -3.39
CA VAL A 298 -4.80 -36.01 -2.56
C VAL A 298 -4.08 -37.06 -3.40
N THR A 299 -2.75 -37.08 -3.29
CA THR A 299 -1.97 -38.20 -3.79
C THR A 299 -2.39 -39.41 -2.99
N GLU A 300 -3.19 -40.27 -3.63
CA GLU A 300 -3.36 -41.63 -3.17
C GLU A 300 -1.99 -42.32 -3.13
N ASP A 301 -1.58 -42.69 -1.94
CA ASP A 301 -0.36 -43.45 -1.69
C ASP A 301 -0.57 -44.86 -2.31
N PRO A 302 0.19 -45.28 -3.34
CA PRO A 302 0.05 -46.60 -3.90
C PRO A 302 0.85 -47.60 -3.05
N LYS A 303 0.26 -48.01 -1.91
CA LYS A 303 0.71 -49.21 -1.18
C LYS A 303 -0.51 -50.07 -0.83
N ASN A 304 -0.77 -51.00 -1.72
CA ASN A 304 -1.02 -52.38 -1.40
C ASN A 304 -0.79 -53.23 -2.67
#